data_633511b8fd060f539ef84ea5de066464
#
_entry.id   633511b8fd060f539ef84ea5de066464
#
_cell.length_a   1.000
_cell.length_b   1.000
_cell.length_c   1.000
_cell.angle_alpha   90.00
_cell.angle_beta   90.00
_cell.angle_gamma   90.00
#
_symmetry.space_group_name_H-M   'P 1'
#
loop_
_entity.id
_entity.type
_entity.pdbx_description
1 polymer ?
#
loop_
_entity_poly.entity_id
_entity_poly.type
_entity_poly.pdbx_seq_one_letter_code
_entity_poly.pdbx_strand_id
1 'polypeptide(L)'
;MSREAGGSKDSQKHRRLHWSEFSRFAARIGHTLEAVNEAEDWMLEFFVRFLVAGAMKPGTLANYRASLSVIQDTAGQDMSRSIRSRALQLERRDRHGKHRARTPQEFSELLAAAQKLDDGVVHVIRLMRWLGLRMREALMCGKSLETWRDLIVQGDRRLPIERGAKNGRPRRTEVLVDHIEETLDAINAALAFCRSRDFELVTGCNDDLKSAKARLKSRFDQLPMRKELGSHSLRFTYAVDFANAALDRGMPPVEVLTELSDRLGHGPSRGKMILDVYCRQIRHRFPEKIQLPSDFVPLKKTNKRNRSLPAMASTGDLQLDNGAEHTRRRPARGRRAQANHTGFQRERNFQ
;
A
#
# COMPACT_ATOMS: atom_id res chain seq x y z
N MET A 1 -1.95 -6.39 21.97
CA MET A 1 -0.89 -5.40 21.66
C MET A 1 -0.71 -5.07 20.16
N SER A 2 -0.31 -5.98 19.27
CA SER A 2 -0.15 -5.61 17.83
C SER A 2 -1.46 -5.22 17.13
N ARG A 3 -2.62 -5.73 17.59
CA ARG A 3 -3.96 -5.33 17.11
C ARG A 3 -4.41 -4.02 17.75
N GLU A 4 -4.18 -3.86 19.03
CA GLU A 4 -4.51 -2.65 19.81
C GLU A 4 -3.75 -1.41 19.29
N ALA A 5 -2.51 -1.58 18.87
CA ALA A 5 -1.74 -0.53 18.21
C ALA A 5 -2.29 -0.10 16.84
N GLY A 6 -3.36 -0.75 16.35
CA GLY A 6 -4.00 -0.42 15.07
C GLY A 6 -3.14 -0.69 13.84
N GLY A 7 -3.53 -0.10 12.71
CA GLY A 7 -2.83 -0.23 11.43
C GLY A 7 -3.34 -1.38 10.56
N SER A 8 -2.81 -1.47 9.32
CA SER A 8 -3.21 -2.51 8.37
C SER A 8 -2.80 -3.91 8.85
N LYS A 9 -3.47 -4.95 8.30
CA LYS A 9 -3.10 -6.37 8.57
C LYS A 9 -1.62 -6.63 8.27
N ASP A 10 -1.07 -6.03 7.21
CA ASP A 10 0.35 -6.16 6.87
C ASP A 10 1.25 -5.49 7.93
N SER A 11 0.89 -4.30 8.40
CA SER A 11 1.64 -3.63 9.48
C SER A 11 1.63 -4.45 10.78
N GLN A 12 0.49 -5.06 11.12
CA GLN A 12 0.37 -5.94 12.29
C GLN A 12 1.21 -7.20 12.14
N LYS A 13 1.25 -7.80 10.92
CA LYS A 13 2.09 -8.96 10.61
C LYS A 13 3.57 -8.62 10.75
N HIS A 14 4.02 -7.49 10.21
CA HIS A 14 5.41 -7.05 10.32
C HIS A 14 5.81 -6.78 11.78
N ARG A 15 4.95 -6.14 12.56
CA ARG A 15 5.22 -5.95 13.99
C ARG A 15 5.40 -7.27 14.73
N ARG A 16 4.53 -8.26 14.48
CA ARG A 16 4.68 -9.59 15.08
C ARG A 16 5.98 -10.28 14.67
N LEU A 17 6.36 -10.20 13.41
CA LEU A 17 7.62 -10.76 12.91
C LEU A 17 8.82 -10.10 13.61
N HIS A 18 8.87 -8.78 13.61
CA HIS A 18 9.98 -8.03 14.22
C HIS A 18 10.08 -8.27 15.73
N TRP A 19 8.95 -8.41 16.42
CA TRP A 19 8.93 -8.78 17.82
C TRP A 19 9.44 -10.21 18.05
N SER A 20 8.98 -11.17 17.26
CA SER A 20 9.45 -12.57 17.36
C SER A 20 10.95 -12.70 17.10
N GLU A 21 11.51 -11.90 16.19
CA GLU A 21 12.96 -11.90 15.95
C GLU A 21 13.72 -11.27 17.12
N PHE A 22 13.20 -10.20 17.71
CA PHE A 22 13.76 -9.60 18.91
C PHE A 22 13.72 -10.57 20.10
N SER A 23 12.58 -11.23 20.36
CA SER A 23 12.46 -12.20 21.46
C SER A 23 13.41 -13.38 21.29
N ARG A 24 13.58 -13.87 20.06
CA ARG A 24 14.59 -14.92 19.79
C ARG A 24 16.02 -14.45 20.01
N PHE A 25 16.31 -13.20 19.71
CA PHE A 25 17.61 -12.62 20.01
C PHE A 25 17.82 -12.51 21.52
N ALA A 26 16.83 -12.01 22.28
CA ALA A 26 16.89 -11.92 23.73
C ALA A 26 17.14 -13.30 24.37
N ALA A 27 16.45 -14.33 23.92
CA ALA A 27 16.65 -15.71 24.39
C ALA A 27 18.10 -16.22 24.12
N ARG A 28 18.71 -15.86 22.98
CA ARG A 28 20.09 -16.23 22.67
C ARG A 28 21.13 -15.60 23.60
N ILE A 29 20.82 -14.45 24.17
CA ILE A 29 21.67 -13.76 25.15
C ILE A 29 21.28 -14.06 26.59
N GLY A 30 20.44 -15.10 26.80
CA GLY A 30 20.07 -15.59 28.12
C GLY A 30 18.79 -14.98 28.72
N HIS A 31 18.03 -14.17 27.95
CA HIS A 31 16.83 -13.50 28.44
C HIS A 31 15.57 -13.99 27.70
N THR A 32 14.83 -14.94 28.30
CA THR A 32 13.53 -15.37 27.77
C THR A 32 12.46 -14.34 28.13
N LEU A 33 11.83 -13.75 27.12
CA LEU A 33 10.76 -12.75 27.31
C LEU A 33 9.39 -13.43 27.16
N GLU A 34 8.61 -13.46 28.24
CA GLU A 34 7.22 -13.95 28.24
C GLU A 34 6.24 -12.81 27.94
N ALA A 35 6.57 -11.59 28.35
CA ALA A 35 5.78 -10.40 28.14
C ALA A 35 6.60 -9.22 27.55
N VAL A 36 5.90 -8.25 26.94
CA VAL A 36 6.55 -7.10 26.29
C VAL A 36 7.22 -6.18 27.32
N ASN A 37 6.64 -6.09 28.51
CA ASN A 37 7.15 -5.24 29.59
C ASN A 37 8.45 -5.75 30.24
N GLU A 38 8.86 -6.96 29.92
CA GLU A 38 10.14 -7.53 30.35
C GLU A 38 11.31 -7.10 29.48
N ALA A 39 11.01 -6.50 28.31
CA ALA A 39 12.06 -5.98 27.43
C ALA A 39 12.61 -4.65 27.97
N GLU A 40 13.89 -4.62 28.24
CA GLU A 40 14.60 -3.45 28.72
C GLU A 40 15.26 -2.66 27.58
N ASP A 41 15.51 -1.36 27.80
CA ASP A 41 16.10 -0.45 26.83
C ASP A 41 17.41 -0.95 26.24
N TRP A 42 18.31 -1.48 27.07
CA TRP A 42 19.59 -2.00 26.64
C TRP A 42 19.47 -3.23 25.71
N MET A 43 18.46 -4.08 25.94
CA MET A 43 18.20 -5.23 25.05
C MET A 43 17.80 -4.78 23.65
N LEU A 44 16.94 -3.76 23.56
CA LEU A 44 16.54 -3.17 22.29
C LEU A 44 17.69 -2.48 21.59
N GLU A 45 18.52 -1.72 22.33
CA GLU A 45 19.71 -1.08 21.81
C GLU A 45 20.69 -2.13 21.27
N PHE A 46 20.96 -3.17 22.05
CA PHE A 46 21.86 -4.25 21.67
C PHE A 46 21.36 -5.01 20.43
N PHE A 47 20.06 -5.28 20.37
CA PHE A 47 19.44 -5.88 19.18
C PHE A 47 19.60 -5.00 17.94
N VAL A 48 19.36 -3.70 18.06
CA VAL A 48 19.54 -2.77 16.92
C VAL A 48 21.01 -2.72 16.49
N ARG A 49 21.96 -2.69 17.42
CA ARG A 49 23.40 -2.77 17.10
C ARG A 49 23.78 -4.09 16.45
N PHE A 50 23.22 -5.21 16.91
CA PHE A 50 23.36 -6.51 16.27
C PHE A 50 22.88 -6.52 14.80
N LEU A 51 21.70 -5.91 14.53
CA LEU A 51 21.18 -5.79 13.17
C LEU A 51 22.06 -4.89 12.28
N VAL A 52 22.68 -3.85 12.85
CA VAL A 52 23.65 -2.98 12.15
C VAL A 52 24.91 -3.75 11.84
N ALA A 53 25.46 -4.50 12.79
CA ALA A 53 26.63 -5.35 12.59
C ALA A 53 26.41 -6.44 11.53
N GLY A 54 25.18 -6.94 11.42
CA GLY A 54 24.73 -7.84 10.35
C GLY A 54 24.47 -7.15 8.99
N ALA A 55 24.95 -5.93 8.79
CA ALA A 55 24.81 -5.14 7.56
C ALA A 55 23.36 -4.96 7.08
N MET A 56 22.40 -4.89 8.01
CA MET A 56 21.00 -4.63 7.68
C MET A 56 20.81 -3.26 7.03
N LYS A 57 20.11 -3.24 5.91
CA LYS A 57 19.86 -1.98 5.17
C LYS A 57 19.15 -0.94 6.05
N PRO A 58 19.57 0.34 6.01
CA PRO A 58 19.02 1.40 6.88
C PRO A 58 17.49 1.53 6.81
N GLY A 59 16.89 1.31 5.63
CA GLY A 59 15.44 1.32 5.46
C GLY A 59 14.71 0.18 6.17
N THR A 60 15.30 -1.03 6.18
CA THR A 60 14.76 -2.20 6.89
C THR A 60 14.91 -1.99 8.39
N LEU A 61 16.07 -1.56 8.84
CA LEU A 61 16.34 -1.23 10.23
C LEU A 61 15.35 -0.18 10.79
N ALA A 62 15.04 0.85 10.01
CA ALA A 62 14.02 1.84 10.38
C ALA A 62 12.62 1.21 10.60
N ASN A 63 12.27 0.18 9.81
CA ASN A 63 10.99 -0.54 9.99
C ASN A 63 10.99 -1.39 11.26
N TYR A 64 12.10 -2.07 11.59
CA TYR A 64 12.24 -2.79 12.86
C TYR A 64 12.03 -1.85 14.05
N ARG A 65 12.78 -0.77 14.08
CA ARG A 65 12.70 0.24 15.15
C ARG A 65 11.29 0.81 15.30
N ALA A 66 10.66 1.19 14.20
CA ALA A 66 9.27 1.68 14.23
C ALA A 66 8.29 0.62 14.76
N SER A 67 8.49 -0.65 14.42
CA SER A 67 7.65 -1.74 14.93
C SER A 67 7.84 -1.96 16.43
N LEU A 68 9.08 -1.99 16.89
CA LEU A 68 9.42 -2.17 18.31
C LEU A 68 8.92 -1.00 19.15
N SER A 69 9.13 0.26 18.71
CA SER A 69 8.57 1.42 19.38
C SER A 69 7.06 1.36 19.54
N VAL A 70 6.32 1.00 18.48
CA VAL A 70 4.85 0.91 18.54
C VAL A 70 4.39 -0.18 19.51
N ILE A 71 5.09 -1.31 19.57
CA ILE A 71 4.76 -2.40 20.50
C ILE A 71 4.99 -1.94 21.94
N GLN A 72 6.11 -1.31 22.20
CA GLN A 72 6.49 -0.78 23.52
C GLN A 72 5.55 0.34 23.98
N ASP A 73 5.27 1.32 23.12
CA ASP A 73 4.32 2.39 23.39
C ASP A 73 2.92 1.84 23.76
N THR A 74 2.49 0.73 23.09
CA THR A 74 1.22 0.08 23.38
C THR A 74 1.25 -0.67 24.74
N ALA A 75 2.42 -1.14 25.17
CA ALA A 75 2.64 -1.75 26.47
C ALA A 75 2.81 -0.72 27.61
N GLY A 76 2.74 0.58 27.28
CA GLY A 76 2.91 1.65 28.27
C GLY A 76 4.35 2.01 28.58
N GLN A 77 5.32 1.48 27.83
CA GLN A 77 6.75 1.76 27.98
C GLN A 77 7.20 2.83 26.99
N ASP A 78 7.84 3.91 27.46
CA ASP A 78 8.43 4.96 26.57
C ASP A 78 9.89 4.63 26.24
N MET A 79 10.09 3.54 25.50
CA MET A 79 11.42 3.09 25.07
C MET A 79 11.82 3.64 23.69
N SER A 80 10.95 4.45 23.09
CA SER A 80 11.20 5.00 21.74
C SER A 80 12.46 5.89 21.70
N ARG A 81 12.97 6.36 22.84
CA ARG A 81 14.14 7.25 22.92
C ARG A 81 15.44 6.50 22.73
N SER A 82 15.62 5.34 23.36
CA SER A 82 16.85 4.54 23.32
C SER A 82 17.20 4.03 21.91
N ILE A 83 16.20 3.66 21.12
CA ILE A 83 16.39 3.14 19.77
C ILE A 83 16.22 4.19 18.66
N ARG A 84 16.23 5.49 18.96
CA ARG A 84 16.21 6.55 17.92
C ARG A 84 17.49 6.57 17.12
N SER A 85 17.39 6.87 15.81
CA SER A 85 18.56 6.96 14.93
C SER A 85 19.65 7.89 15.46
N ARG A 86 19.25 8.98 16.11
CA ARG A 86 20.20 9.96 16.67
C ARG A 86 20.94 9.41 17.90
N ALA A 87 20.23 8.71 18.78
CA ALA A 87 20.85 8.10 19.97
C ALA A 87 21.85 7.02 19.59
N LEU A 88 21.54 6.22 18.56
CA LEU A 88 22.39 5.12 18.08
C LEU A 88 23.36 5.53 16.96
N GLN A 89 23.43 6.82 16.61
CA GLN A 89 24.27 7.36 15.53
C GLN A 89 24.10 6.60 14.19
N LEU A 90 22.88 6.15 13.90
CA LEU A 90 22.59 5.34 12.70
C LEU A 90 22.63 6.18 11.44
N GLU A 91 23.11 5.59 10.37
CA GLU A 91 23.05 6.20 9.05
C GLU A 91 21.63 6.61 8.69
N ARG A 92 21.51 7.78 8.08
CA ARG A 92 20.24 8.26 7.58
C ARG A 92 19.83 7.40 6.39
N ARG A 93 18.59 6.97 6.39
CA ARG A 93 18.01 6.33 5.21
C ARG A 93 18.08 7.30 4.04
N ASP A 94 18.69 6.85 2.94
CA ASP A 94 18.52 7.52 1.66
C ASP A 94 17.03 7.50 1.30
N ARG A 95 16.43 8.69 1.18
CA ARG A 95 15.03 8.89 0.83
C ARG A 95 14.84 9.15 -0.66
N HIS A 96 15.94 9.32 -1.40
CA HIS A 96 15.88 9.46 -2.84
C HIS A 96 15.43 8.13 -3.44
N GLY A 97 14.32 8.17 -4.17
CA GLY A 97 13.77 6.96 -4.79
C GLY A 97 14.77 6.34 -5.76
N LYS A 98 14.82 5.01 -5.78
CA LYS A 98 15.66 4.29 -6.74
C LYS A 98 15.03 4.21 -8.14
N HIS A 99 13.74 4.43 -8.24
CA HIS A 99 13.00 4.34 -9.49
C HIS A 99 13.11 5.65 -10.30
N ARG A 100 13.01 5.49 -11.61
CA ARG A 100 12.89 6.59 -12.58
C ARG A 100 11.70 6.34 -13.51
N ALA A 101 11.30 7.37 -14.23
CA ALA A 101 10.35 7.25 -15.33
C ALA A 101 10.97 6.42 -16.47
N ARG A 102 10.12 5.69 -17.20
CA ARG A 102 10.50 4.97 -18.41
C ARG A 102 10.47 5.92 -19.61
N THR A 103 11.39 5.71 -20.53
CA THR A 103 11.28 6.31 -21.86
C THR A 103 10.16 5.63 -22.66
N PRO A 104 9.66 6.25 -23.74
CA PRO A 104 8.69 5.62 -24.65
C PRO A 104 9.18 4.27 -25.18
N GLN A 105 10.46 4.18 -25.55
CA GLN A 105 11.09 2.96 -26.04
C GLN A 105 11.07 1.85 -24.98
N GLU A 106 11.51 2.15 -23.75
CA GLU A 106 11.50 1.18 -22.63
C GLU A 106 10.08 0.73 -22.26
N PHE A 107 9.08 1.58 -22.47
CA PHE A 107 7.69 1.20 -22.25
C PHE A 107 7.17 0.29 -23.36
N SER A 108 7.51 0.57 -24.62
CA SER A 108 7.17 -0.28 -25.76
C SER A 108 7.80 -1.67 -25.65
N GLU A 109 9.07 -1.76 -25.31
CA GLU A 109 9.78 -3.02 -25.05
C GLU A 109 9.14 -3.83 -23.91
N LEU A 110 8.73 -3.14 -22.84
CA LEU A 110 8.03 -3.77 -21.73
C LEU A 110 6.68 -4.36 -22.17
N LEU A 111 5.90 -3.62 -22.97
CA LEU A 111 4.61 -4.10 -23.48
C LEU A 111 4.80 -5.28 -24.42
N ALA A 112 5.75 -5.21 -25.34
CA ALA A 112 6.05 -6.32 -26.27
C ALA A 112 6.48 -7.61 -25.53
N ALA A 113 7.25 -7.46 -24.45
CA ALA A 113 7.61 -8.59 -23.59
C ALA A 113 6.40 -9.14 -22.83
N ALA A 114 5.53 -8.27 -22.31
CA ALA A 114 4.34 -8.67 -21.56
C ALA A 114 3.31 -9.36 -22.43
N GLN A 115 3.11 -8.93 -23.68
CA GLN A 115 2.21 -9.57 -24.66
C GLN A 115 2.55 -11.04 -24.93
N LYS A 116 3.85 -11.38 -24.89
CA LYS A 116 4.31 -12.78 -25.06
C LYS A 116 4.08 -13.63 -23.81
N LEU A 117 3.75 -13.01 -22.69
CA LEU A 117 3.72 -13.67 -21.39
C LEU A 117 2.31 -13.83 -20.80
N ASP A 118 1.51 -12.77 -20.77
CA ASP A 118 0.19 -12.76 -20.13
C ASP A 118 -0.59 -11.48 -20.49
N ASP A 119 -1.72 -11.61 -21.20
CA ASP A 119 -2.55 -10.47 -21.63
C ASP A 119 -3.09 -9.65 -20.45
N GLY A 120 -3.48 -10.30 -19.35
CA GLY A 120 -3.95 -9.61 -18.17
C GLY A 120 -2.87 -8.70 -17.56
N VAL A 121 -1.61 -9.13 -17.65
CA VAL A 121 -0.45 -8.33 -17.23
C VAL A 121 -0.25 -7.12 -18.14
N VAL A 122 -0.50 -7.24 -19.44
CA VAL A 122 -0.46 -6.10 -20.39
C VAL A 122 -1.44 -5.01 -19.95
N HIS A 123 -2.69 -5.39 -19.65
CA HIS A 123 -3.70 -4.43 -19.21
C HIS A 123 -3.31 -3.77 -17.88
N VAL A 124 -2.80 -4.53 -16.91
CA VAL A 124 -2.31 -3.98 -15.64
C VAL A 124 -1.19 -2.95 -15.88
N ILE A 125 -0.22 -3.26 -16.74
CA ILE A 125 0.91 -2.37 -17.08
C ILE A 125 0.40 -1.07 -17.73
N ARG A 126 -0.51 -1.16 -18.69
CA ARG A 126 -1.09 0.00 -19.38
C ARG A 126 -1.84 0.91 -18.41
N LEU A 127 -2.71 0.33 -17.56
CA LEU A 127 -3.46 1.10 -16.55
C LEU A 127 -2.54 1.73 -15.49
N MET A 128 -1.49 1.03 -15.06
CA MET A 128 -0.49 1.61 -14.15
C MET A 128 0.24 2.79 -14.79
N ARG A 129 0.53 2.72 -16.10
CA ARG A 129 1.22 3.76 -16.85
C ARG A 129 0.36 5.01 -17.06
N TRP A 130 -0.87 4.83 -17.55
CA TRP A 130 -1.71 5.94 -17.97
C TRP A 130 -2.47 6.62 -16.84
N LEU A 131 -2.74 5.89 -15.73
CA LEU A 131 -3.48 6.40 -14.57
C LEU A 131 -2.63 6.51 -13.31
N GLY A 132 -1.33 6.23 -13.38
CA GLY A 132 -0.45 6.28 -12.22
C GLY A 132 -0.89 5.35 -11.08
N LEU A 133 -1.50 4.19 -11.39
CA LEU A 133 -2.00 3.26 -10.39
C LEU A 133 -0.87 2.54 -9.66
N ARG A 134 -1.11 2.24 -8.38
CA ARG A 134 -0.30 1.25 -7.67
C ARG A 134 -0.68 -0.15 -8.14
N MET A 135 0.23 -1.10 -8.05
CA MET A 135 -0.01 -2.49 -8.45
C MET A 135 -1.31 -3.07 -7.86
N ARG A 136 -1.61 -2.81 -6.59
CA ARG A 136 -2.85 -3.28 -5.97
C ARG A 136 -4.08 -2.55 -6.51
N GLU A 137 -3.99 -1.27 -6.79
CA GLU A 137 -5.06 -0.48 -7.40
C GLU A 137 -5.37 -1.04 -8.79
N ALA A 138 -4.34 -1.31 -9.60
CA ALA A 138 -4.49 -1.88 -10.94
C ALA A 138 -5.07 -3.31 -10.93
N LEU A 139 -4.69 -4.15 -9.96
CA LEU A 139 -5.30 -5.49 -9.81
C LEU A 139 -6.78 -5.45 -9.45
N MET A 140 -7.23 -4.42 -8.73
CA MET A 140 -8.58 -4.34 -8.19
C MET A 140 -9.51 -3.41 -8.97
N CYS A 141 -9.03 -2.79 -10.06
CA CYS A 141 -9.79 -1.74 -10.75
C CYS A 141 -10.85 -2.27 -11.72
N GLY A 142 -10.88 -3.56 -12.06
CA GLY A 142 -11.74 -4.09 -13.11
C GLY A 142 -13.19 -3.63 -12.99
N LYS A 143 -13.79 -3.70 -11.80
CA LYS A 143 -15.16 -3.22 -11.53
C LYS A 143 -15.33 -1.69 -11.57
N SER A 144 -14.25 -0.94 -11.75
CA SER A 144 -14.27 0.53 -11.88
C SER A 144 -14.07 1.00 -13.33
N LEU A 145 -13.65 0.12 -14.24
CA LEU A 145 -13.27 0.49 -15.60
C LEU A 145 -14.41 1.09 -16.39
N GLU A 146 -15.63 0.54 -16.25
CA GLU A 146 -16.82 1.05 -16.93
C GLU A 146 -17.15 2.47 -16.48
N THR A 147 -17.19 2.71 -15.17
CA THR A 147 -17.38 4.06 -14.61
C THR A 147 -16.30 5.03 -15.09
N TRP A 148 -15.04 4.60 -15.13
CA TRP A 148 -13.95 5.45 -15.60
C TRP A 148 -14.08 5.82 -17.07
N ARG A 149 -14.44 4.84 -17.93
CA ARG A 149 -14.72 5.09 -19.34
C ARG A 149 -15.80 6.14 -19.50
N ASP A 150 -16.93 5.96 -18.80
CA ASP A 150 -18.10 6.82 -18.93
C ASP A 150 -17.80 8.26 -18.45
N LEU A 151 -17.04 8.40 -17.36
CA LEU A 151 -16.57 9.71 -16.89
C LEU A 151 -15.71 10.42 -17.95
N ILE A 152 -14.75 9.72 -18.56
CA ILE A 152 -13.89 10.31 -19.57
C ILE A 152 -14.69 10.73 -20.81
N VAL A 153 -15.64 9.88 -21.26
CA VAL A 153 -16.53 10.20 -22.39
C VAL A 153 -17.39 11.43 -22.11
N GLN A 154 -17.79 11.62 -20.84
CA GLN A 154 -18.52 12.80 -20.37
C GLN A 154 -17.63 14.05 -20.17
N GLY A 155 -16.34 13.94 -20.41
CA GLY A 155 -15.37 15.04 -20.27
C GLY A 155 -14.77 15.20 -18.87
N ASP A 156 -15.15 14.34 -17.90
CA ASP A 156 -14.52 14.33 -16.57
C ASP A 156 -13.20 13.51 -16.63
N ARG A 157 -12.10 14.19 -16.30
CA ARG A 157 -10.78 13.59 -16.27
C ARG A 157 -10.32 13.13 -14.88
N ARG A 158 -11.13 13.37 -13.84
CA ARG A 158 -10.81 13.05 -12.44
C ARG A 158 -11.45 11.74 -12.02
N LEU A 159 -10.73 10.64 -12.18
CA LEU A 159 -11.22 9.30 -11.93
C LEU A 159 -11.07 8.88 -10.46
N PRO A 160 -12.13 8.36 -9.82
CA PRO A 160 -12.06 7.87 -8.44
C PRO A 160 -11.29 6.55 -8.36
N ILE A 161 -10.32 6.47 -7.45
CA ILE A 161 -9.58 5.26 -7.11
C ILE A 161 -9.95 4.83 -5.70
N GLU A 162 -10.90 3.93 -5.61
CA GLU A 162 -11.45 3.44 -4.34
C GLU A 162 -10.91 2.05 -4.01
N ARG A 163 -10.93 1.15 -5.02
CA ARG A 163 -10.50 -0.24 -4.85
C ARG A 163 -8.98 -0.35 -4.81
N GLY A 164 -8.47 -1.11 -3.86
CA GLY A 164 -7.03 -1.32 -3.71
C GLY A 164 -6.25 -0.14 -3.13
N ALA A 165 -6.92 0.98 -2.82
CA ALA A 165 -6.30 2.18 -2.25
C ALA A 165 -5.51 1.86 -0.96
N LYS A 166 -4.36 2.50 -0.79
CA LYS A 166 -3.50 2.27 0.37
C LYS A 166 -4.21 2.73 1.65
N ASN A 167 -4.26 1.87 2.64
CA ASN A 167 -4.95 2.09 3.93
C ASN A 167 -6.46 2.37 3.78
N GLY A 168 -7.10 1.93 2.67
CA GLY A 168 -8.51 2.17 2.41
C GLY A 168 -8.87 3.65 2.18
N ARG A 169 -7.89 4.52 1.90
CA ARG A 169 -8.14 5.94 1.63
C ARG A 169 -8.34 6.14 0.13
N PRO A 170 -9.57 6.48 -0.31
CA PRO A 170 -9.83 6.82 -1.69
C PRO A 170 -8.99 8.02 -2.14
N ARG A 171 -8.71 8.08 -3.42
CA ARG A 171 -8.06 9.20 -4.07
C ARG A 171 -8.67 9.42 -5.45
N ARG A 172 -8.37 10.53 -6.07
CA ARG A 172 -8.66 10.75 -7.48
C ARG A 172 -7.36 10.81 -8.26
N THR A 173 -7.32 10.17 -9.42
CA THR A 173 -6.26 10.36 -10.41
C THR A 173 -6.78 11.23 -11.54
N GLU A 174 -5.90 11.79 -12.34
CA GLU A 174 -6.27 12.61 -13.50
C GLU A 174 -5.82 11.94 -14.79
N VAL A 175 -6.69 11.92 -15.79
CA VAL A 175 -6.33 11.56 -17.15
C VAL A 175 -5.63 12.75 -17.79
N LEU A 176 -4.41 12.56 -18.25
CA LEU A 176 -3.62 13.59 -18.91
C LEU A 176 -4.26 13.96 -20.25
N VAL A 177 -4.36 15.25 -20.53
CA VAL A 177 -4.98 15.74 -21.80
C VAL A 177 -4.30 15.14 -23.00
N ASP A 178 -2.97 15.10 -22.98
CA ASP A 178 -2.15 14.62 -24.09
C ASP A 178 -2.18 13.09 -24.26
N HIS A 179 -2.90 12.38 -23.37
CA HIS A 179 -2.97 10.91 -23.32
C HIS A 179 -4.41 10.38 -23.08
N ILE A 180 -5.42 11.15 -23.47
CA ILE A 180 -6.83 10.75 -23.33
C ILE A 180 -7.11 9.51 -24.17
N GLU A 181 -6.67 9.49 -25.42
CA GLU A 181 -6.91 8.40 -26.36
C GLU A 181 -6.25 7.09 -25.88
N GLU A 182 -4.98 7.13 -25.51
CA GLU A 182 -4.26 5.97 -25.01
C GLU A 182 -4.83 5.46 -23.68
N THR A 183 -5.35 6.38 -22.87
CA THR A 183 -6.00 6.02 -21.60
C THR A 183 -7.35 5.35 -21.86
N LEU A 184 -8.17 5.88 -22.75
CA LEU A 184 -9.43 5.29 -23.16
C LEU A 184 -9.22 3.92 -23.81
N ASP A 185 -8.26 3.79 -24.71
CA ASP A 185 -7.92 2.52 -25.35
C ASP A 185 -7.46 1.49 -24.31
N ALA A 186 -6.62 1.90 -23.33
CA ALA A 186 -6.20 1.01 -22.26
C ALA A 186 -7.38 0.54 -21.40
N ILE A 187 -8.33 1.44 -21.08
CA ILE A 187 -9.53 1.11 -20.29
C ILE A 187 -10.46 0.20 -21.09
N ASN A 188 -10.75 0.52 -22.36
CA ASN A 188 -11.64 -0.27 -23.21
C ASN A 188 -11.10 -1.68 -23.44
N ALA A 189 -9.81 -1.81 -23.75
CA ALA A 189 -9.15 -3.10 -23.91
C ALA A 189 -9.17 -3.93 -22.62
N ALA A 190 -8.89 -3.31 -21.49
CA ALA A 190 -8.95 -3.95 -20.18
C ALA A 190 -10.37 -4.40 -19.82
N LEU A 191 -11.38 -3.56 -20.11
CA LEU A 191 -12.79 -3.86 -19.86
C LEU A 191 -13.27 -5.02 -20.74
N ALA A 192 -12.94 -5.01 -22.03
CA ALA A 192 -13.28 -6.11 -22.95
C ALA A 192 -12.66 -7.44 -22.49
N PHE A 193 -11.41 -7.40 -22.03
CA PHE A 193 -10.69 -8.57 -21.52
C PHE A 193 -11.30 -9.13 -20.23
N CYS A 194 -11.71 -8.28 -19.28
CA CYS A 194 -12.10 -8.75 -17.96
C CYS A 194 -13.62 -8.99 -17.77
N ARG A 195 -14.48 -8.56 -18.70
CA ARG A 195 -15.95 -8.74 -18.60
C ARG A 195 -16.37 -10.21 -18.42
N SER A 196 -15.77 -11.13 -19.15
CA SER A 196 -16.04 -12.58 -19.04
C SER A 196 -15.28 -13.26 -17.90
N ARG A 197 -14.53 -12.49 -17.07
CA ARG A 197 -13.60 -12.96 -16.03
C ARG A 197 -13.92 -12.37 -14.66
N ASP A 198 -15.18 -12.14 -14.35
CA ASP A 198 -15.66 -11.45 -13.14
C ASP A 198 -14.91 -10.12 -12.85
N PHE A 199 -14.58 -9.40 -13.91
CA PHE A 199 -13.81 -8.16 -13.86
C PHE A 199 -12.40 -8.30 -13.24
N GLU A 200 -11.79 -9.47 -13.37
CA GLU A 200 -10.42 -9.72 -12.96
C GLU A 200 -9.44 -9.65 -14.12
N LEU A 201 -8.44 -8.78 -14.02
CA LEU A 201 -7.36 -8.67 -15.01
C LEU A 201 -6.31 -9.76 -14.83
N VAL A 202 -6.01 -10.13 -13.60
CA VAL A 202 -5.09 -11.22 -13.26
C VAL A 202 -5.72 -12.06 -12.17
N THR A 203 -6.01 -13.31 -12.47
CA THR A 203 -6.51 -14.30 -11.50
C THR A 203 -5.35 -15.08 -10.88
N GLY A 204 -5.50 -15.49 -9.64
CA GLY A 204 -4.58 -16.39 -8.96
C GLY A 204 -5.09 -17.83 -8.95
N CYS A 205 -4.29 -18.75 -8.44
CA CYS A 205 -4.68 -20.17 -8.32
C CYS A 205 -5.80 -20.42 -7.29
N ASN A 206 -6.02 -19.48 -6.37
CA ASN A 206 -7.03 -19.62 -5.30
C ASN A 206 -8.17 -18.60 -5.43
N ASP A 207 -8.35 -17.97 -6.59
CA ASP A 207 -9.33 -16.90 -6.85
C ASP A 207 -9.38 -15.82 -5.77
N ASP A 208 -8.22 -15.52 -5.17
CA ASP A 208 -8.06 -14.49 -4.17
C ASP A 208 -7.02 -13.43 -4.58
N LEU A 209 -7.12 -12.25 -4.00
CA LEU A 209 -6.19 -11.14 -4.25
C LEU A 209 -4.74 -11.49 -3.91
N LYS A 210 -4.50 -12.40 -2.97
CA LYS A 210 -3.16 -12.79 -2.55
C LYS A 210 -2.47 -13.61 -3.64
N SER A 211 -3.15 -14.61 -4.19
CA SER A 211 -2.64 -15.43 -5.28
C SER A 211 -2.54 -14.64 -6.59
N ALA A 212 -3.51 -13.78 -6.92
CA ALA A 212 -3.45 -12.86 -8.05
C ALA A 212 -2.22 -11.93 -7.96
N LYS A 213 -1.95 -11.36 -6.78
CA LYS A 213 -0.76 -10.54 -6.53
C LYS A 213 0.54 -11.34 -6.65
N ALA A 214 0.56 -12.58 -6.18
CA ALA A 214 1.72 -13.46 -6.29
C ALA A 214 2.00 -13.80 -7.77
N ARG A 215 0.95 -14.13 -8.55
CA ARG A 215 1.06 -14.37 -10.00
C ARG A 215 1.58 -13.13 -10.72
N LEU A 216 0.98 -11.96 -10.49
CA LEU A 216 1.44 -10.72 -11.12
C LEU A 216 2.91 -10.42 -10.79
N LYS A 217 3.33 -10.62 -9.54
CA LYS A 217 4.73 -10.46 -9.16
C LYS A 217 5.63 -11.42 -9.91
N SER A 218 5.27 -12.70 -9.98
CA SER A 218 6.04 -13.72 -10.72
C SER A 218 6.16 -13.36 -12.21
N ARG A 219 5.10 -12.80 -12.82
CA ARG A 219 5.17 -12.32 -14.21
C ARG A 219 6.07 -11.08 -14.34
N PHE A 220 5.98 -10.14 -13.41
CA PHE A 220 6.86 -8.96 -13.40
C PHE A 220 8.35 -9.33 -13.24
N ASP A 221 8.66 -10.38 -12.48
CA ASP A 221 10.03 -10.86 -12.31
C ASP A 221 10.63 -11.44 -13.63
N GLN A 222 9.79 -11.81 -14.60
CA GLN A 222 10.16 -12.31 -15.93
C GLN A 222 10.27 -11.19 -16.98
N LEU A 223 9.82 -9.99 -16.66
CA LEU A 223 9.82 -8.83 -17.56
C LEU A 223 11.05 -7.94 -17.33
N PRO A 224 11.36 -7.00 -18.25
CA PRO A 224 12.43 -6.02 -18.08
C PRO A 224 12.07 -4.97 -17.02
N MET A 225 11.71 -5.43 -15.81
CA MET A 225 11.32 -4.66 -14.64
C MET A 225 12.36 -4.77 -13.52
N ARG A 226 13.62 -4.42 -13.81
CA ARG A 226 14.74 -4.57 -12.86
C ARG A 226 15.21 -3.22 -12.32
N LYS A 227 15.81 -3.23 -11.12
CA LYS A 227 16.43 -2.07 -10.48
C LYS A 227 15.48 -0.85 -10.46
N GLU A 228 15.90 0.22 -11.13
CA GLU A 228 15.16 1.50 -11.22
C GLU A 228 13.91 1.42 -12.09
N LEU A 229 13.81 0.43 -12.99
CA LEU A 229 12.69 0.18 -13.89
C LEU A 229 11.69 -0.86 -13.33
N GLY A 230 11.60 -1.04 -12.03
CA GLY A 230 10.56 -1.88 -11.41
C GLY A 230 9.14 -1.40 -11.69
N SER A 231 8.13 -2.16 -11.25
CA SER A 231 6.72 -1.83 -11.51
C SER A 231 6.34 -0.39 -11.09
N HIS A 232 6.99 0.15 -10.07
CA HIS A 232 6.74 1.52 -9.61
C HIS A 232 7.21 2.58 -10.61
N SER A 233 8.13 2.24 -11.53
CA SER A 233 8.59 3.16 -12.59
C SER A 233 7.46 3.63 -13.51
N LEU A 234 6.44 2.80 -13.76
CA LEU A 234 5.26 3.18 -14.53
C LEU A 234 4.53 4.38 -13.91
N ARG A 235 4.44 4.39 -12.60
CA ARG A 235 3.84 5.50 -11.86
C ARG A 235 4.76 6.73 -11.81
N PHE A 236 6.08 6.54 -11.88
CA PHE A 236 7.03 7.64 -12.06
C PHE A 236 6.86 8.27 -13.43
N THR A 237 6.65 7.47 -14.47
CA THR A 237 6.40 8.00 -15.83
C THR A 237 5.14 8.87 -15.86
N TYR A 238 4.03 8.39 -15.32
CA TYR A 238 2.82 9.20 -15.14
C TYR A 238 3.10 10.52 -14.40
N ALA A 239 3.87 10.47 -13.32
CA ALA A 239 4.18 11.65 -12.51
C ALA A 239 5.02 12.68 -13.27
N VAL A 240 6.00 12.22 -14.05
CA VAL A 240 6.85 13.08 -14.89
C VAL A 240 6.04 13.72 -16.01
N ASP A 241 5.18 12.93 -16.67
CA ASP A 241 4.32 13.47 -17.76
C ASP A 241 3.32 14.49 -17.22
N PHE A 242 2.67 14.19 -16.07
CA PHE A 242 1.81 15.18 -15.42
C PHE A 242 2.55 16.48 -15.11
N ALA A 243 3.72 16.37 -14.49
CA ALA A 243 4.48 17.55 -14.09
C ALA A 243 4.95 18.36 -15.31
N ASN A 244 5.43 17.69 -16.36
CA ASN A 244 5.82 18.36 -17.61
C ASN A 244 4.63 19.08 -18.24
N ALA A 245 3.53 18.39 -18.47
CA ALA A 245 2.33 18.96 -19.07
C ALA A 245 1.75 20.13 -18.24
N ALA A 246 1.80 20.04 -16.91
CA ALA A 246 1.33 21.12 -16.03
C ALA A 246 2.25 22.35 -16.09
N LEU A 247 3.58 22.15 -16.08
CA LEU A 247 4.56 23.23 -16.21
C LEU A 247 4.49 23.89 -17.60
N ASP A 248 4.30 23.09 -18.67
CA ASP A 248 4.18 23.61 -20.05
C ASP A 248 2.92 24.49 -20.22
N ARG A 249 1.86 24.21 -19.46
CA ARG A 249 0.65 25.05 -19.38
C ARG A 249 0.81 26.27 -18.47
N GLY A 250 1.98 26.51 -17.89
CA GLY A 250 2.26 27.66 -17.03
C GLY A 250 1.78 27.49 -15.59
N MET A 251 1.42 26.27 -15.14
CA MET A 251 1.04 26.06 -13.74
C MET A 251 2.22 26.35 -12.81
N PRO A 252 2.03 27.12 -11.72
CA PRO A 252 3.10 27.41 -10.76
C PRO A 252 3.73 26.11 -10.20
N PRO A 253 5.06 26.03 -10.09
CA PRO A 253 5.76 24.83 -9.62
C PRO A 253 5.27 24.26 -8.28
N VAL A 254 4.88 25.12 -7.33
CA VAL A 254 4.31 24.72 -6.04
C VAL A 254 2.97 24.01 -6.22
N GLU A 255 2.14 24.53 -7.11
CA GLU A 255 0.83 23.98 -7.42
C GLU A 255 0.97 22.63 -8.14
N VAL A 256 1.87 22.51 -9.12
CA VAL A 256 2.20 21.23 -9.77
C VAL A 256 2.55 20.15 -8.74
N LEU A 257 3.41 20.46 -7.77
CA LEU A 257 3.84 19.49 -6.74
C LEU A 257 2.71 19.14 -5.77
N THR A 258 1.86 20.09 -5.43
CA THR A 258 0.70 19.90 -4.54
C THR A 258 -0.34 19.02 -5.22
N GLU A 259 -0.72 19.35 -6.46
CA GLU A 259 -1.68 18.60 -7.25
C GLU A 259 -1.20 17.17 -7.52
N LEU A 260 0.05 17.02 -7.96
CA LEU A 260 0.62 15.71 -8.21
C LEU A 260 0.69 14.86 -6.93
N SER A 261 0.99 15.47 -5.79
CA SER A 261 0.98 14.81 -4.49
C SER A 261 -0.40 14.24 -4.16
N ASP A 262 -1.44 15.01 -4.40
CA ASP A 262 -2.82 14.59 -4.18
C ASP A 262 -3.23 13.49 -5.16
N ARG A 263 -2.99 13.68 -6.47
CA ARG A 263 -3.27 12.67 -7.53
C ARG A 263 -2.59 11.33 -7.25
N LEU A 264 -1.38 11.38 -6.72
CA LEU A 264 -0.67 10.18 -6.31
C LEU A 264 -1.13 9.64 -4.93
N GLY A 265 -2.09 10.29 -4.25
CA GLY A 265 -2.63 9.85 -2.95
C GLY A 265 -1.57 9.89 -1.83
N HIS A 266 -0.73 10.90 -1.85
CA HIS A 266 0.19 11.22 -0.76
C HIS A 266 -0.36 12.34 0.13
N GLY A 267 -1.41 13.04 -0.33
CA GLY A 267 -1.99 14.24 0.25
C GLY A 267 -1.22 15.49 -0.15
N PRO A 268 -1.87 16.68 -0.09
CA PRO A 268 -1.35 17.91 -0.68
C PRO A 268 -0.05 18.43 -0.02
N SER A 269 0.22 18.02 1.21
CA SER A 269 1.40 18.48 1.98
C SER A 269 2.71 17.73 1.69
N ARG A 270 2.77 16.87 0.66
CA ARG A 270 3.96 16.06 0.36
C ARG A 270 4.76 16.53 -0.86
N GLY A 271 4.60 17.79 -1.24
CA GLY A 271 5.26 18.40 -2.41
C GLY A 271 6.77 18.18 -2.44
N LYS A 272 7.46 18.33 -1.29
CA LYS A 272 8.90 18.06 -1.20
C LYS A 272 9.25 16.60 -1.57
N MET A 273 8.49 15.63 -1.09
CA MET A 273 8.69 14.23 -1.43
C MET A 273 8.41 13.97 -2.91
N ILE A 274 7.41 14.63 -3.49
CA ILE A 274 7.14 14.55 -4.93
C ILE A 274 8.33 15.06 -5.73
N LEU A 275 8.87 16.23 -5.36
CA LEU A 275 10.02 16.82 -6.01
C LEU A 275 11.27 15.92 -5.92
N ASP A 276 11.62 15.48 -4.71
CA ASP A 276 12.85 14.75 -4.44
C ASP A 276 12.81 13.30 -4.97
N VAL A 277 11.61 12.71 -5.09
CA VAL A 277 11.44 11.30 -5.46
C VAL A 277 10.90 11.16 -6.88
N TYR A 278 9.71 11.67 -7.17
CA TYR A 278 9.04 11.45 -8.46
C TYR A 278 9.54 12.37 -9.58
N CYS A 279 9.81 13.64 -9.27
CA CYS A 279 10.24 14.64 -10.24
C CYS A 279 11.76 14.80 -10.30
N ARG A 280 12.54 13.90 -9.69
CA ARG A 280 14.02 13.98 -9.67
C ARG A 280 14.64 14.12 -11.07
N GLN A 281 14.13 13.37 -12.05
CA GLN A 281 14.64 13.41 -13.43
C GLN A 281 14.42 14.76 -14.12
N ILE A 282 13.37 15.47 -13.74
CA ILE A 282 13.00 16.78 -14.27
C ILE A 282 13.22 17.90 -13.23
N ARG A 283 14.09 17.65 -12.23
CA ARG A 283 14.37 18.63 -11.15
C ARG A 283 14.81 19.99 -11.68
N HIS A 284 15.52 20.01 -12.82
CA HIS A 284 15.97 21.22 -13.51
C HIS A 284 14.83 22.11 -14.02
N ARG A 285 13.62 21.59 -14.19
CA ARG A 285 12.43 22.35 -14.54
C ARG A 285 11.79 23.09 -13.37
N PHE A 286 12.23 22.84 -12.16
CA PHE A 286 11.74 23.47 -10.94
C PHE A 286 12.77 24.45 -10.39
N PRO A 287 12.35 25.57 -9.77
CA PRO A 287 13.27 26.49 -9.12
C PRO A 287 14.15 25.77 -8.09
N GLU A 288 15.37 26.28 -7.92
CA GLU A 288 16.32 25.69 -6.95
C GLU A 288 15.75 25.75 -5.53
N LYS A 289 15.16 26.89 -5.16
CA LYS A 289 14.46 27.09 -3.89
C LYS A 289 12.96 27.18 -4.12
N ILE A 290 12.21 26.23 -3.64
CA ILE A 290 10.74 26.23 -3.67
C ILE A 290 10.25 26.32 -2.21
N GLN A 291 9.47 27.35 -1.92
CA GLN A 291 8.74 27.46 -0.66
C GLN A 291 7.50 26.59 -0.76
N LEU A 292 7.59 25.37 -0.30
CA LEU A 292 6.44 24.48 -0.16
C LEU A 292 5.71 24.76 1.14
N PRO A 293 4.36 24.67 1.17
CA PRO A 293 3.62 24.70 2.43
C PRO A 293 4.29 23.72 3.39
N SER A 294 4.64 24.18 4.59
CA SER A 294 5.40 23.39 5.54
C SER A 294 4.71 22.04 5.74
N ASP A 295 5.39 20.98 5.32
CA ASP A 295 4.99 19.61 5.64
C ASP A 295 5.01 19.50 7.17
N PHE A 296 3.89 19.66 7.81
CA PHE A 296 3.75 19.42 9.23
C PHE A 296 4.06 20.60 10.17
N VAL A 297 3.02 21.34 10.48
CA VAL A 297 2.80 21.58 11.90
C VAL A 297 2.38 20.21 12.46
N PRO A 298 3.17 19.54 13.31
CA PRO A 298 2.67 18.36 14.00
C PRO A 298 1.44 18.86 14.76
N LEU A 299 0.25 18.39 14.39
CA LEU A 299 -0.87 18.46 15.32
C LEU A 299 -0.26 17.95 16.64
N LYS A 300 -0.04 18.86 17.59
CA LYS A 300 0.35 18.48 18.94
C LYS A 300 -0.60 17.36 19.28
N LYS A 301 -0.09 16.14 19.44
CA LYS A 301 -0.87 15.02 19.97
C LYS A 301 -1.45 15.56 21.25
N THR A 302 -2.68 16.05 21.18
CA THR A 302 -3.44 16.36 22.40
C THR A 302 -3.43 15.04 23.14
N ASN A 303 -2.71 15.02 24.23
CA ASN A 303 -2.66 13.90 25.15
C ASN A 303 -4.09 13.58 25.56
N LYS A 304 -4.74 12.64 24.87
CA LYS A 304 -6.03 12.06 25.29
C LYS A 304 -5.86 11.21 26.56
N ARG A 305 -4.89 11.55 27.42
CA ARG A 305 -4.63 10.86 28.66
C ARG A 305 -5.40 11.40 29.87
N ASN A 306 -6.31 12.37 29.70
CA ASN A 306 -7.18 12.80 30.80
C ASN A 306 -8.63 12.97 30.29
N ARG A 307 -9.27 11.88 29.91
CA ARG A 307 -10.68 11.69 30.10
C ARG A 307 -10.83 10.64 31.22
N SER A 308 -10.71 11.06 32.45
CA SER A 308 -11.39 10.45 33.59
C SER A 308 -12.85 10.32 33.19
N LEU A 309 -13.33 9.09 33.10
CA LEU A 309 -14.76 8.80 33.06
C LEU A 309 -15.40 9.53 34.24
N PRO A 310 -16.45 10.32 34.04
CA PRO A 310 -17.21 10.83 35.17
C PRO A 310 -17.76 9.62 35.92
N ALA A 311 -17.53 9.61 37.24
CA ALA A 311 -18.15 8.64 38.16
C ALA A 311 -19.67 8.70 37.94
N MET A 312 -20.24 7.57 37.57
CA MET A 312 -21.69 7.42 37.59
C MET A 312 -22.17 7.54 39.02
N ALA A 313 -22.85 8.63 39.32
CA ALA A 313 -23.62 8.78 40.52
C ALA A 313 -24.72 7.73 40.54
N SER A 314 -24.71 6.90 41.59
CA SER A 314 -25.81 6.00 41.94
C SER A 314 -27.01 6.87 42.37
N THR A 315 -28.09 6.81 41.62
CA THR A 315 -29.41 7.22 42.10
C THR A 315 -30.41 6.18 41.64
N GLY A 316 -30.95 5.47 42.63
CA GLY A 316 -32.36 5.28 42.98
C GLY A 316 -33.26 4.57 41.99
N ASP A 317 -33.71 3.42 42.47
CA ASP A 317 -35.03 2.83 42.29
C ASP A 317 -35.97 3.44 41.22
N LEU A 318 -36.35 2.60 40.25
CA LEU A 318 -37.73 2.65 39.72
C LEU A 318 -38.11 1.27 39.12
N GLN A 319 -39.16 0.77 39.71
CA GLN A 319 -40.10 -0.29 39.46
C GLN A 319 -40.16 -0.99 38.11
N LEU A 320 -40.36 -2.29 38.24
CA LEU A 320 -40.89 -3.25 37.27
C LEU A 320 -42.14 -2.73 36.51
N ASP A 321 -42.18 -2.95 35.24
CA ASP A 321 -43.42 -3.28 34.56
C ASP A 321 -43.22 -4.37 33.50
N ASN A 322 -44.14 -5.34 33.56
CA ASN A 322 -44.21 -6.54 32.76
C ASN A 322 -44.84 -6.26 31.39
N GLY A 323 -44.35 -6.91 30.35
CA GLY A 323 -45.18 -7.10 29.20
C GLY A 323 -44.51 -7.47 27.86
N ALA A 324 -44.85 -8.67 27.47
CA ALA A 324 -44.95 -9.19 26.11
C ALA A 324 -43.71 -9.84 25.44
N GLU A 325 -43.80 -11.18 25.46
CA GLU A 325 -43.18 -12.12 24.55
C GLU A 325 -43.22 -11.74 23.06
N HIS A 326 -42.10 -11.80 22.38
CA HIS A 326 -42.10 -12.08 20.94
C HIS A 326 -40.96 -13.07 20.59
N THR A 327 -41.37 -14.32 20.53
CA THR A 327 -40.63 -15.43 19.94
C THR A 327 -40.33 -15.15 18.46
N ARG A 328 -39.05 -15.03 18.09
CA ARG A 328 -38.60 -15.17 16.69
C ARG A 328 -37.75 -16.41 16.57
N ARG A 329 -38.30 -17.41 15.94
CA ARG A 329 -37.70 -18.67 15.50
C ARG A 329 -36.57 -18.39 14.50
N ARG A 330 -35.39 -18.98 14.72
CA ARG A 330 -34.31 -19.11 13.74
C ARG A 330 -34.62 -20.30 12.81
N PRO A 331 -34.40 -20.17 11.49
CA PRO A 331 -34.49 -21.32 10.60
C PRO A 331 -33.21 -22.18 10.68
N ALA A 332 -33.42 -23.50 10.67
CA ALA A 332 -32.39 -24.54 10.72
C ALA A 332 -31.54 -24.56 9.43
N ARG A 333 -30.21 -24.69 9.58
CA ARG A 333 -29.29 -24.95 8.49
C ARG A 333 -29.42 -26.40 8.02
N GLY A 334 -29.81 -26.60 6.77
CA GLY A 334 -29.85 -27.88 6.09
C GLY A 334 -28.45 -28.47 5.92
N ARG A 335 -28.32 -29.75 6.25
CA ARG A 335 -27.16 -30.62 5.97
C ARG A 335 -27.04 -30.82 4.44
N ARG A 336 -25.87 -30.55 3.88
CA ARG A 336 -25.54 -30.96 2.50
C ARG A 336 -25.03 -32.39 2.53
N ALA A 337 -25.65 -33.21 1.70
CA ALA A 337 -25.29 -34.58 1.44
C ALA A 337 -23.93 -34.69 0.74
N GLN A 338 -23.14 -35.67 1.16
CA GLN A 338 -21.93 -36.13 0.45
C GLN A 338 -22.36 -36.92 -0.82
N ALA A 339 -21.85 -36.50 -1.95
CA ALA A 339 -21.91 -37.31 -3.17
C ALA A 339 -20.58 -38.02 -3.37
N ASN A 340 -20.64 -39.35 -3.37
CA ASN A 340 -19.55 -40.25 -3.71
C ASN A 340 -19.24 -40.08 -5.21
N HIS A 341 -17.98 -39.91 -5.56
CA HIS A 341 -17.49 -40.11 -6.92
C HIS A 341 -16.52 -41.30 -6.95
N THR A 342 -17.00 -42.32 -7.56
CA THR A 342 -16.31 -43.53 -8.01
C THR A 342 -15.27 -43.22 -9.09
N GLY A 343 -14.24 -44.05 -9.08
CA GLY A 343 -13.00 -43.91 -9.83
C GLY A 343 -13.13 -43.86 -11.36
N PHE A 344 -12.11 -43.28 -11.93
CA PHE A 344 -11.75 -43.47 -13.34
C PHE A 344 -10.25 -43.80 -13.41
N GLN A 345 -9.98 -45.07 -13.77
CA GLN A 345 -8.67 -45.56 -14.14
C GLN A 345 -8.28 -44.90 -15.49
N ARG A 346 -7.05 -44.42 -15.55
CA ARG A 346 -6.41 -44.07 -16.84
C ARG A 346 -5.33 -45.10 -17.14
N GLU A 347 -5.58 -45.88 -18.13
CA GLU A 347 -4.58 -46.69 -18.83
C GLU A 347 -3.51 -45.81 -19.47
N ARG A 348 -2.28 -46.25 -19.29
CA ARG A 348 -1.11 -45.72 -20.02
C ARG A 348 -1.00 -46.54 -21.32
N ASN A 349 -0.94 -45.90 -22.44
CA ASN A 349 -0.37 -46.48 -23.64
C ASN A 349 0.82 -45.62 -24.10
N PHE A 350 1.95 -46.30 -24.16
CA PHE A 350 3.16 -45.90 -24.87
C PHE A 350 2.95 -46.02 -26.37
N GLN A 351 3.28 -45.02 -27.11
CA GLN A 351 4.08 -45.10 -28.34
C GLN A 351 4.69 -43.72 -28.60
#